data_2877d2c4829700334eaab993eefdfbe0
#
_entry.id   2877d2c4829700334eaab993eefdfbe0
#
_cell.length_a   1.000
_cell.length_b   1.000
_cell.length_c   1.000
_cell.angle_alpha   90.00
_cell.angle_beta   90.00
_cell.angle_gamma   90.00
#
_symmetry.space_group_name_H-M   'P 1'
#
loop_
_entity.id
_entity.type
_entity.pdbx_description
1 polymer ?
#
loop_
_entity_poly.entity_id
_entity_poly.type
_entity_poly.pdbx_seq_one_letter_code
_entity_poly.pdbx_strand_id
1 'polypeptide(L)' 'MKHIKIVPMAAEHLNDVAALELACFSRPWSRQMLAEELDNQCAAFLVALEPETEKVIGYAGLLV' A
#
# COMPACT_ATOMS: atom_id res chain seq x y z
N MET A 1 -20.12 -8.78 10.86
CA MET A 1 -19.41 -7.83 9.97
C MET A 1 -17.92 -8.05 10.12
N LYS A 2 -17.22 -8.15 8.99
CA LYS A 2 -15.78 -8.34 9.00
C LYS A 2 -15.08 -6.99 9.10
N HIS A 3 -14.05 -6.94 9.89
CA HIS A 3 -13.27 -5.71 10.06
C HIS A 3 -12.10 -5.68 9.09
N ILE A 4 -11.89 -4.53 8.46
CA ILE A 4 -10.72 -4.31 7.63
C ILE A 4 -9.49 -4.32 8.52
N LYS A 5 -8.44 -5.00 8.07
CA LYS A 5 -7.20 -5.12 8.80
C LYS A 5 -6.24 -4.02 8.31
N ILE A 6 -5.78 -3.18 9.22
CA ILE A 6 -4.83 -2.12 8.88
C ILE A 6 -3.44 -2.51 9.41
N VAL A 7 -2.47 -2.59 8.51
CA VAL A 7 -1.10 -2.99 8.86
C VAL A 7 -0.10 -2.08 8.17
N PRO A 8 1.12 -1.98 8.69
CA PRO A 8 2.18 -1.25 7.98
C PRO A 8 2.48 -1.90 6.63
N MET A 9 2.72 -1.07 5.60
CA MET A 9 3.06 -1.58 4.29
C MET A 9 4.42 -2.28 4.34
N ALA A 10 4.47 -3.47 3.75
CA ALA A 10 5.69 -4.25 3.65
C ALA A 10 5.93 -4.63 2.18
N ALA A 11 7.12 -5.20 1.90
CA ALA A 11 7.46 -5.57 0.53
C ALA A 11 6.42 -6.49 -0.11
N GLU A 12 5.80 -7.36 0.69
CA GLU A 12 4.77 -8.29 0.20
C GLU A 12 3.53 -7.60 -0.32
N HIS A 13 3.31 -6.32 0.05
CA HIS A 13 2.14 -5.56 -0.38
C HIS A 13 2.39 -4.76 -1.67
N LEU A 14 3.64 -4.63 -2.10
CA LEU A 14 3.99 -3.71 -3.19
C LEU A 14 3.31 -4.03 -4.51
N ASN A 15 3.18 -5.30 -4.86
CA ASN A 15 2.54 -5.68 -6.11
C ASN A 15 1.06 -5.25 -6.13
N ASP A 16 0.36 -5.47 -5.02
CA ASP A 16 -1.05 -5.12 -4.91
C ASP A 16 -1.25 -3.60 -4.91
N VAL A 17 -0.39 -2.87 -4.20
CA VAL A 17 -0.47 -1.40 -4.15
C VAL A 17 -0.17 -0.82 -5.54
N ALA A 18 0.83 -1.35 -6.24
CA ALA A 18 1.14 -0.89 -7.60
C ALA A 18 -0.04 -1.14 -8.55
N ALA A 19 -0.74 -2.27 -8.38
CA ALA A 19 -1.92 -2.57 -9.17
C ALA A 19 -3.05 -1.58 -8.91
N LEU A 20 -3.25 -1.20 -7.64
CA LEU A 20 -4.24 -0.17 -7.29
C LEU A 20 -3.89 1.18 -7.90
N GLU A 21 -2.60 1.54 -7.92
CA GLU A 21 -2.15 2.78 -8.53
C GLU A 21 -2.48 2.80 -10.02
N LEU A 22 -2.21 1.71 -10.72
CA LEU A 22 -2.53 1.60 -12.15
C LEU A 22 -4.03 1.71 -12.42
N ALA A 23 -4.85 1.14 -11.53
CA ALA A 23 -6.30 1.14 -11.71
C ALA A 23 -6.94 2.49 -11.38
N CYS A 24 -6.36 3.26 -10.46
CA CYS A 24 -7.02 4.43 -9.88
C CYS A 24 -6.42 5.77 -10.32
N PHE A 25 -5.20 5.81 -10.84
CA PHE A 25 -4.52 7.06 -11.14
C PHE A 25 -3.98 7.10 -12.57
N SER A 26 -4.02 8.28 -13.18
CA SER A 26 -3.47 8.49 -14.52
C SER A 26 -1.93 8.53 -14.51
N ARG A 27 -1.34 8.86 -13.38
CA ARG A 27 0.12 8.84 -13.19
C ARG A 27 0.46 8.00 -11.98
N PRO A 28 0.37 6.67 -12.10
CA PRO A 28 0.57 5.80 -10.96
C PRO A 28 2.04 5.72 -10.56
N TRP A 29 2.26 5.52 -9.25
CA TRP A 29 3.58 5.19 -8.76
C TRP A 29 3.92 3.76 -9.18
N SER A 30 5.13 3.54 -9.64
CA SER A 30 5.60 2.21 -9.97
C SER A 30 5.92 1.43 -8.69
N ARG A 31 6.00 0.10 -8.82
CA ARG A 31 6.41 -0.76 -7.71
C ARG A 31 7.78 -0.34 -7.16
N GLN A 32 8.69 0.05 -8.04
CA GLN A 32 10.02 0.49 -7.62
C GLN A 32 9.97 1.78 -6.81
N MET A 33 9.15 2.75 -7.23
CA MET A 33 8.98 3.99 -6.48
C MET A 33 8.42 3.72 -5.09
N LEU A 34 7.43 2.83 -4.99
CA LEU A 34 6.85 2.45 -3.72
C LEU A 34 7.88 1.74 -2.83
N ALA A 35 8.71 0.87 -3.41
CA ALA A 35 9.75 0.18 -2.67
C ALA A 35 10.79 1.15 -2.11
N GLU A 36 11.15 2.17 -2.88
CA GLU A 36 12.07 3.20 -2.42
C GLU A 36 11.50 3.98 -1.24
N GLU A 37 10.19 4.26 -1.27
CA GLU A 37 9.54 4.97 -0.18
C GLU A 37 9.46 4.15 1.11
N LEU A 38 9.45 2.83 1.03
CA LEU A 38 9.48 1.99 2.22
C LEU A 38 10.76 2.19 3.04
N ASP A 39 11.86 2.57 2.38
CA ASP A 39 13.13 2.85 3.04
C ASP A 39 13.23 4.28 3.56
N ASN A 40 12.24 5.12 3.26
CA ASN A 40 12.25 6.52 3.68
C ASN A 40 11.84 6.63 5.15
N GLN A 41 12.78 7.06 6.00
CA GLN A 41 12.52 7.17 7.43
C GLN A 41 11.53 8.29 7.79
N CYS A 42 11.30 9.21 6.87
CA CYS A 42 10.37 10.32 7.08
C CYS A 42 8.96 10.02 6.55
N ALA A 43 8.73 8.82 6.07
CA ALA A 43 7.43 8.40 5.54
C ALA A 43 6.94 7.15 6.24
N ALA A 44 5.64 7.09 6.46
CA ALA A 44 4.99 5.89 7.00
C ALA A 44 3.84 5.52 6.08
N PHE A 45 3.76 4.26 5.71
CA PHE A 45 2.69 3.76 4.84
C PHE A 45 1.91 2.66 5.54
N LEU A 46 0.60 2.70 5.38
CA LEU A 46 -0.31 1.69 5.91
C LEU A 46 -1.12 1.11 4.77
N VAL A 47 -1.43 -0.18 4.85
CA VAL A 47 -2.33 -0.83 3.90
C VAL A 47 -3.54 -1.36 4.61
N ALA A 48 -4.68 -1.33 3.92
CA ALA A 48 -5.92 -1.92 4.39
C ALA A 48 -6.10 -3.25 3.67
N LEU A 49 -6.29 -4.31 4.45
CA LEU A 49 -6.40 -5.65 3.92
C LEU A 49 -7.81 -6.20 4.12
N GLU A 50 -8.29 -6.95 3.13
CA GLU A 50 -9.51 -7.73 3.28
C GLU A 50 -9.22 -8.87 4.26
N PRO A 51 -10.03 -9.06 5.33
CA PRO A 51 -9.66 -9.96 6.43
C PRO A 51 -9.48 -11.44 6.05
N GLU A 52 -10.23 -11.92 5.06
CA GLU A 52 -10.17 -13.33 4.71
C GLU A 52 -9.05 -13.66 3.73
N THR A 53 -8.85 -12.81 2.73
CA THR A 53 -7.88 -13.06 1.67
C THR A 53 -6.56 -12.34 1.90
N GLU A 54 -6.55 -11.35 2.80
CA GLU A 54 -5.44 -10.44 3.06
C GLU A 54 -5.02 -9.66 1.82
N LYS A 55 -5.95 -9.51 0.87
CA LYS A 55 -5.72 -8.72 -0.32
C LYS A 55 -5.75 -7.24 0.02
N VAL A 56 -4.84 -6.47 -0.56
CA VAL A 56 -4.80 -5.02 -0.36
C VAL A 56 -5.99 -4.38 -1.07
N ILE A 57 -6.79 -3.64 -0.31
CA ILE A 57 -7.95 -2.93 -0.84
C ILE A 57 -7.80 -1.41 -0.74
N GLY A 58 -6.74 -0.94 -0.09
CA GLY A 58 -6.44 0.47 -0.01
C GLY A 58 -5.12 0.71 0.69
N TYR A 59 -4.64 1.95 0.64
CA TYR A 59 -3.42 2.32 1.36
C TYR A 59 -3.40 3.83 1.61
N ALA A 60 -2.54 4.26 2.53
CA ALA A 60 -2.32 5.67 2.83
C ALA A 60 -0.87 5.89 3.20
N GLY A 61 -0.36 7.07 2.87
CA GLY A 61 0.99 7.48 3.23
C GLY A 61 0.98 8.75 4.07
N LEU A 62 1.89 8.82 5.03
CA LEU A 62 2.10 9.98 5.87
C LEU A 62 3.55 10.39 5.79
N LEU A 63 3.77 11.70 5.61
CA LEU A 63 5.11 12.28 5.69
C LEU A 63 5.28 12.94 7.06
N VAL A 64 6.41 12.68 7.67
CA VAL A 64 6.70 13.19 9.01
C VAL A 64 7.75 14.27 8.94
#